data_c5dc10f64fb9bf9059c90fe90479d557
#
_entry.id   c5dc10f64fb9bf9059c90fe90479d557
#
_cell.length_a   1.000
_cell.length_b   1.000
_cell.length_c   1.000
_cell.angle_alpha   90.00
_cell.angle_beta   90.00
_cell.angle_gamma   90.00
#
_symmetry.space_group_name_H-M   'P 1'
#
loop_
_entity.id
_entity.type
_entity.pdbx_description
1 polymer ?
#
loop_
_entity_poly.entity_id
_entity_poly.type
_entity_poly.pdbx_seq_one_letter_code
_entity_poly.pdbx_strand_id
1 'polypeptide(L)' 'MEKRQFPLIVEREEDGSYVVECPILRGCYTQGKTLDEAMKNIQEVIALCLEDEKNRDFAKGYHPREMSLHMITI' A
#
# COMPACT_ATOMS: atom_id res chain seq x y z
N MET A 1 13.71 0.93 -16.93
CA MET A 1 12.88 1.46 -15.84
C MET A 1 13.15 0.69 -14.56
N GLU A 2 13.53 1.38 -13.52
CA GLU A 2 13.73 0.73 -12.23
C GLU A 2 12.38 0.25 -11.69
N LYS A 3 12.36 -1.00 -11.25
CA LYS A 3 11.20 -1.54 -10.55
C LYS A 3 11.33 -1.17 -9.08
N ARG A 4 10.26 -0.65 -8.52
CA ARG A 4 10.22 -0.30 -7.11
C ARG A 4 9.24 -1.21 -6.39
N GLN A 5 9.55 -1.52 -5.16
CA GLN A 5 8.69 -2.32 -4.31
C GLN A 5 7.98 -1.40 -3.33
N PHE A 6 6.68 -1.60 -3.19
CA PHE A 6 5.87 -0.86 -2.23
C PHE A 6 5.26 -1.86 -1.26
N PRO A 7 5.46 -1.66 0.04
CA PRO A 7 4.84 -2.53 1.03
C PRO A 7 3.35 -2.24 1.12
N LEU A 8 2.57 -3.29 1.31
CA LEU A 8 1.13 -3.17 1.45
C LEU A 8 0.68 -3.87 2.72
N ILE A 9 -0.29 -3.28 3.39
CA ILE A 9 -0.99 -3.90 4.50
C ILE A 9 -2.39 -4.23 4.00
N VAL A 10 -2.78 -5.49 4.16
CA VAL A 10 -4.08 -5.98 3.69
C VAL A 10 -4.88 -6.46 4.88
N GLU A 11 -6.11 -5.98 5.01
CA GLU A 11 -7.03 -6.42 6.04
C GLU A 11 -8.33 -6.89 5.39
N ARG A 12 -8.89 -7.96 5.92
CA ARG A 12 -10.20 -8.44 5.49
C ARG A 12 -11.24 -7.93 6.49
N GLU A 13 -12.27 -7.28 5.98
CA GLU A 13 -13.33 -6.75 6.80
C GLU A 13 -14.39 -7.80 7.12
N GLU A 14 -15.27 -7.50 8.07
CA GLU A 14 -16.32 -8.43 8.49
C GLU A 14 -17.26 -8.82 7.35
N ASP A 15 -17.49 -7.92 6.41
CA ASP A 15 -18.36 -8.17 5.26
C ASP A 15 -17.66 -8.99 4.17
N GLY A 16 -16.40 -9.36 4.38
CA GLY A 16 -15.62 -10.14 3.43
C GLY A 16 -14.86 -9.31 2.40
N SER A 17 -15.03 -8.01 2.40
CA SER A 17 -14.24 -7.14 1.52
C SER A 17 -12.82 -6.97 2.06
N TYR A 18 -11.93 -6.42 1.23
CA TYR A 18 -10.53 -6.21 1.58
C TYR A 18 -10.18 -4.73 1.52
N VAL A 19 -9.41 -4.29 2.51
CA VAL A 19 -8.83 -2.95 2.53
C VAL A 19 -7.33 -3.11 2.39
N VAL A 20 -6.75 -2.33 1.50
CA VAL A 20 -5.30 -2.34 1.23
C VAL A 20 -4.75 -0.94 1.43
N GLU A 21 -3.64 -0.85 2.12
CA GLU A 21 -2.97 0.41 2.38
C GLU A 21 -1.48 0.30 2.04
N CYS A 22 -0.94 1.35 1.43
CA CYS A 22 0.50 1.49 1.27
C CYS A 22 1.00 2.48 2.33
N PRO A 23 1.59 1.98 3.42
CA PRO A 23 1.89 2.83 4.58
C PRO A 23 2.97 3.87 4.36
N ILE A 24 3.79 3.72 3.33
CA ILE A 24 4.86 4.67 3.05
C ILE A 24 4.41 5.86 2.21
N LEU A 25 3.19 5.83 1.67
CA LEU A 25 2.66 6.92 0.89
C LEU A 25 1.45 7.51 1.59
N ARG A 26 1.38 8.84 1.59
CA ARG A 26 0.28 9.54 2.25
C ARG A 26 -1.01 9.38 1.44
N GLY A 27 -2.08 8.98 2.11
CA GLY A 27 -3.40 8.84 1.48
C GLY A 27 -3.53 7.68 0.50
N CYS A 28 -2.63 6.71 0.56
CA CYS A 28 -2.61 5.61 -0.38
C CYS A 28 -3.30 4.38 0.18
N TYR A 29 -4.59 4.28 -0.03
CA TYR A 29 -5.39 3.14 0.42
C TYR A 29 -6.59 2.94 -0.51
N THR A 30 -7.10 1.73 -0.53
CA THR A 30 -8.27 1.40 -1.33
C THR A 30 -8.94 0.14 -0.78
N GLN A 31 -10.02 -0.28 -1.40
CA GLN A 31 -10.73 -1.49 -1.03
C GLN A 31 -11.20 -2.22 -2.28
N GLY A 32 -11.57 -3.48 -2.09
CA GLY A 32 -12.13 -4.30 -3.14
C GLY A 32 -12.95 -5.43 -2.55
N LYS A 33 -13.86 -6.00 -3.33
CA LYS A 33 -14.69 -7.10 -2.89
C LYS A 33 -13.91 -8.40 -2.77
N THR A 34 -12.87 -8.53 -3.59
CA THR A 34 -11.94 -9.66 -3.56
C THR A 34 -10.53 -9.15 -3.38
N LEU A 35 -9.63 -10.03 -2.97
CA LEU A 35 -8.22 -9.68 -2.84
C LEU A 35 -7.65 -9.21 -4.18
N ASP A 36 -7.96 -9.93 -5.26
CA ASP A 36 -7.46 -9.56 -6.60
C ASP A 36 -7.92 -8.17 -7.00
N GLU A 37 -9.19 -7.85 -6.75
CA GLU A 37 -9.73 -6.53 -7.05
C GLU A 37 -9.02 -5.44 -6.24
N ALA A 38 -8.83 -5.68 -4.93
CA ALA A 38 -8.16 -4.73 -4.06
C ALA A 38 -6.70 -4.50 -4.51
N MET A 39 -6.00 -5.57 -4.89
CA MET A 39 -4.62 -5.48 -5.35
C MET A 39 -4.51 -4.73 -6.68
N LYS A 40 -5.47 -4.92 -7.55
CA LYS A 40 -5.52 -4.17 -8.81
C LYS A 40 -5.79 -2.69 -8.54
N ASN A 41 -6.75 -2.42 -7.65
CA ASN A 41 -7.12 -1.04 -7.32
C ASN A 41 -5.96 -0.29 -6.67
N ILE A 42 -5.20 -0.93 -5.77
CA ILE A 42 -4.10 -0.24 -5.09
C ILE A 42 -2.99 0.15 -6.07
N GLN A 43 -2.77 -0.61 -7.12
CA GLN A 43 -1.79 -0.23 -8.13
C GLN A 43 -2.15 1.10 -8.78
N GLU A 44 -3.42 1.31 -9.07
CA GLU A 44 -3.89 2.57 -9.64
C GLU A 44 -3.76 3.72 -8.63
N VAL A 45 -4.08 3.44 -7.37
CA VAL A 45 -3.98 4.45 -6.32
C VAL A 45 -2.52 4.84 -6.07
N ILE A 46 -1.60 3.86 -6.08
CA ILE A 46 -0.17 4.16 -5.94
C ILE A 46 0.28 5.11 -7.05
N ALA A 47 -0.12 4.83 -8.30
CA ALA A 47 0.23 5.69 -9.42
C ALA A 47 -0.27 7.12 -9.21
N LEU A 48 -1.49 7.29 -8.71
CA LEU A 48 -2.04 8.60 -8.40
C LEU A 48 -1.30 9.28 -7.25
N CYS A 49 -1.00 8.53 -6.19
CA CYS A 49 -0.29 9.08 -5.04
C CYS A 49 1.12 9.54 -5.41
N LEU A 50 1.74 8.90 -6.38
CA LEU A 50 3.08 9.29 -6.85
C LEU A 50 3.08 10.56 -7.70
N GLU A 51 1.91 11.11 -8.02
CA GLU A 51 1.84 12.42 -8.65
C GLU A 51 2.15 13.53 -7.64
N ASP A 52 1.98 13.25 -6.34
CA ASP A 52 2.36 14.16 -5.28
C ASP A 52 3.87 14.14 -5.12
N GLU A 53 4.49 15.32 -5.19
CA GLU A 53 5.95 15.45 -5.12
C GLU A 53 6.53 14.90 -3.82
N LYS A 54 5.85 15.11 -2.70
CA LYS A 54 6.32 14.63 -1.40
C LYS A 54 6.33 13.10 -1.35
N ASN A 55 5.30 12.48 -1.91
CA ASN A 55 5.23 11.02 -1.99
C ASN A 55 6.34 10.47 -2.89
N ARG A 56 6.58 11.12 -4.04
CA ARG A 56 7.67 10.72 -4.93
C ARG A 56 9.02 10.80 -4.25
N ASP A 57 9.27 11.90 -3.54
CA ASP A 57 10.54 12.10 -2.86
C ASP A 57 10.75 11.05 -1.77
N PHE A 58 9.71 10.76 -1.00
CA PHE A 58 9.79 9.71 0.02
C PHE A 58 10.05 8.34 -0.62
N ALA A 59 9.35 8.03 -1.68
CA ALA A 59 9.50 6.75 -2.36
C ALA A 59 10.91 6.55 -2.94
N LYS A 60 11.53 7.61 -3.43
CA LYS A 60 12.90 7.55 -3.95
C LYS A 60 13.91 7.13 -2.88
N GLY A 61 13.69 7.58 -1.65
CA GLY A 61 14.60 7.27 -0.54
C GLY A 61 14.26 5.98 0.20
N TYR A 62 13.20 5.28 -0.22
CA TYR A 62 12.73 4.11 0.50
C TYR A 62 13.38 2.84 -0.05
N HIS A 63 14.30 2.28 0.72
CA HIS A 63 15.03 1.05 0.36
C HIS A 63 15.08 0.12 1.56
N PRO A 64 13.97 -0.57 1.88
CA PRO A 64 13.95 -1.44 3.06
C PRO A 64 14.83 -2.68 2.85
N ARG A 65 15.59 -3.05 3.87
CA ARG A 65 16.35 -4.30 3.86
C ARG A 65 15.54 -5.45 4.39
N GLU A 66 14.67 -5.14 5.35
CA GLU A 66 13.83 -6.13 5.98
C GLU A 66 12.56 -5.46 6.46
N MET A 67 11.44 -6.12 6.26
CA MET A 67 10.15 -5.63 6.73
C MET A 67 9.41 -6.73 7.44
N SER A 68 8.75 -6.39 8.53
CA SER A 68 7.89 -7.35 9.24
C SER A 68 6.69 -6.62 9.82
N LEU A 69 5.60 -7.36 9.97
CA LEU A 69 4.38 -6.87 10.60
C LEU A 69 4.18 -7.65 11.88
N HIS A 70 3.97 -6.94 12.97
CA HIS A 70 3.80 -7.56 14.29
C HIS A 70 2.48 -7.12 14.91
N MET A 71 1.86 -8.05 15.61
CA MET A 71 0.66 -7.77 16.37
C MET A 71 1.02 -7.84 17.86
N ILE A 72 0.52 -6.88 18.62
CA ILE A 72 0.74 -6.88 20.05
C ILE A 72 -0.60 -6.70 20.75
N THR A 73 -0.76 -7.41 21.85
CA THR A 73 -1.97 -7.32 22.67
C THR A 73 -1.62 -6.58 23.96
N ILE A 74 -2.40 -5.56 24.22
CA ILE A 74 -2.23 -4.75 25.42
C ILE A 74 -3.45 -4.88 26.29
#